data_fa2099fa55e58945cf89c3cabbce292d
#
_entry.id   fa2099fa55e58945cf89c3cabbce292d
#
_cell.length_a   1.000
_cell.length_b   1.000
_cell.length_c   1.000
_cell.angle_alpha   90.00
_cell.angle_beta   90.00
_cell.angle_gamma   90.00
#
_symmetry.space_group_name_H-M   'P 1'
#
loop_
_entity.id
_entity.type
_entity.pdbx_description
1 polymer ?
#
loop_
_entity_poly.entity_id
_entity_poly.type
_entity_poly.pdbx_seq_one_letter_code
_entity_poly.pdbx_strand_id
1 'polypeptide(L)'
;LLVDSDTGSDLVDPHEATAEDLSVIPSDVSGLDGAMTGVAGGASFVLCRRSAGLNRHASQWALPGGRLDHGEAPIDAALRETDEEVGVRFPESAVLGLLDDYATRSGYVITPVVVWGGAGVELRPDPAEVLAAYRIGLHELVRPDSPRFVAIPESDRPVVQVPLGGDLIHAPTGAVLVQFRWVGLDGRLHERVVDFEQPVFAWG
;
A
#
# COMPACT_ATOMS: atom_id res chain seq x y z
N LEU A 1 -7.39 3.84 1.88
CA LEU A 1 -8.83 3.64 2.02
C LEU A 1 -9.09 2.38 2.83
N LEU A 2 -9.87 2.52 3.90
CA LEU A 2 -10.41 1.44 4.72
C LEU A 2 -11.86 1.18 4.34
N VAL A 3 -12.23 -0.07 4.25
CA VAL A 3 -13.61 -0.50 3.96
C VAL A 3 -13.99 -1.68 4.85
N ASP A 4 -15.28 -1.87 5.09
CA ASP A 4 -15.79 -3.12 5.64
C ASP A 4 -16.07 -4.09 4.50
N SER A 5 -15.64 -5.32 4.63
CA SER A 5 -15.81 -6.34 3.61
C SER A 5 -16.60 -7.51 4.16
N ASP A 6 -17.82 -7.64 3.70
CA ASP A 6 -18.77 -8.69 4.13
C ASP A 6 -18.38 -10.07 3.59
N THR A 7 -17.55 -10.13 2.54
CA THR A 7 -17.18 -11.38 1.89
C THR A 7 -15.69 -11.52 1.72
N GLY A 8 -15.19 -12.73 1.94
CA GLY A 8 -13.86 -13.10 1.47
C GLY A 8 -13.78 -12.88 -0.04
N SER A 9 -12.74 -12.18 -0.48
CA SER A 9 -12.48 -12.01 -1.90
C SER A 9 -11.47 -13.05 -2.32
N ASP A 10 -11.91 -14.02 -3.14
CA ASP A 10 -11.03 -15.01 -3.78
C ASP A 10 -10.37 -14.44 -5.06
N LEU A 11 -10.24 -13.10 -5.14
CA LEU A 11 -9.53 -12.49 -6.25
C LEU A 11 -8.05 -12.89 -6.18
N VAL A 12 -7.65 -13.70 -7.14
CA VAL A 12 -6.26 -14.06 -7.37
C VAL A 12 -5.65 -12.98 -8.26
N ASP A 13 -4.49 -12.46 -7.88
CA ASP A 13 -3.71 -11.56 -8.73
C ASP A 13 -3.35 -12.29 -10.03
N PRO A 14 -3.72 -11.78 -11.20
CA PRO A 14 -3.35 -12.37 -12.48
C PRO A 14 -1.88 -12.20 -12.83
N HIS A 15 -1.14 -11.39 -12.06
CA HIS A 15 0.28 -11.16 -12.24
C HIS A 15 1.08 -12.20 -11.45
N GLU A 16 1.84 -13.02 -12.16
CA GLU A 16 2.85 -13.88 -11.57
C GLU A 16 4.19 -13.11 -11.57
N ALA A 17 4.80 -12.93 -10.40
CA ALA A 17 6.14 -12.38 -10.31
C ALA A 17 7.12 -13.34 -10.99
N THR A 18 7.99 -12.80 -11.84
CA THR A 18 9.05 -13.59 -12.46
C THR A 18 10.17 -13.88 -11.45
N ALA A 19 11.00 -14.90 -11.73
CA ALA A 19 12.19 -15.15 -10.92
C ALA A 19 13.14 -13.94 -10.90
N GLU A 20 13.14 -13.11 -11.95
CA GLU A 20 13.90 -11.86 -12.01
C GLU A 20 13.35 -10.82 -11.05
N ASP A 21 12.01 -10.66 -11.00
CA ASP A 21 11.35 -9.74 -10.07
C ASP A 21 11.65 -10.09 -8.60
N LEU A 22 11.64 -11.39 -8.28
CA LEU A 22 11.94 -11.87 -6.93
C LEU A 22 13.43 -11.74 -6.58
N SER A 23 14.33 -11.88 -7.56
CA SER A 23 15.78 -11.87 -7.34
C SER A 23 16.34 -10.54 -6.83
N VAL A 24 15.64 -9.43 -7.06
CA VAL A 24 16.06 -8.10 -6.61
C VAL A 24 15.59 -7.77 -5.18
N ILE A 25 14.78 -8.64 -4.57
CA ILE A 25 14.26 -8.45 -3.20
C ILE A 25 15.36 -8.81 -2.20
N PRO A 26 15.76 -7.91 -1.29
CA PRO A 26 16.86 -8.13 -0.35
C PRO A 26 16.43 -8.98 0.86
N SER A 27 15.98 -10.22 0.63
CA SER A 27 15.62 -11.17 1.71
C SER A 27 15.48 -12.59 1.16
N ASP A 28 15.18 -13.57 2.04
CA ASP A 28 14.80 -14.90 1.60
C ASP A 28 13.41 -14.88 1.00
N VAL A 29 13.34 -15.11 -0.30
CA VAL A 29 12.11 -15.12 -1.11
C VAL A 29 11.70 -16.53 -1.54
N SER A 30 12.35 -17.57 -1.03
CA SER A 30 12.13 -18.97 -1.46
C SER A 30 10.70 -19.50 -1.23
N GLY A 31 9.94 -18.84 -0.36
CA GLY A 31 8.53 -19.15 -0.09
C GLY A 31 7.53 -18.24 -0.79
N LEU A 32 7.98 -17.35 -1.68
CA LEU A 32 7.12 -16.40 -2.37
C LEU A 32 6.87 -16.88 -3.80
N ASP A 33 5.63 -16.78 -4.23
CA ASP A 33 5.21 -16.98 -5.62
C ASP A 33 4.84 -15.68 -6.33
N GLY A 34 4.91 -14.55 -5.59
CA GLY A 34 4.57 -13.22 -6.10
C GLY A 34 3.08 -12.99 -6.32
N ALA A 35 2.23 -13.94 -5.99
CA ALA A 35 0.80 -13.82 -6.16
C ALA A 35 0.12 -13.21 -4.92
N MET A 36 -0.89 -12.38 -5.15
CA MET A 36 -1.74 -11.85 -4.10
C MET A 36 -3.10 -12.53 -4.13
N THR A 37 -3.52 -13.07 -3.02
CA THR A 37 -4.90 -13.49 -2.82
C THR A 37 -5.58 -12.49 -1.90
N GLY A 38 -6.61 -11.83 -2.39
CA GLY A 38 -7.42 -10.93 -1.58
C GLY A 38 -8.17 -11.72 -0.53
N VAL A 39 -7.85 -11.51 0.73
CA VAL A 39 -8.58 -12.09 1.85
C VAL A 39 -9.30 -10.96 2.54
N ALA A 40 -10.62 -10.96 2.46
CA ALA A 40 -11.45 -9.98 3.13
C ALA A 40 -12.41 -10.68 4.08
N GLY A 41 -12.73 -10.02 5.15
CA GLY A 41 -13.65 -10.37 6.20
C GLY A 41 -13.47 -9.37 7.33
N GLY A 42 -14.46 -8.53 7.58
CA GLY A 42 -14.36 -7.39 8.49
C GLY A 42 -13.58 -6.21 7.89
N ALA A 43 -12.93 -5.40 8.74
CA ALA A 43 -12.24 -4.21 8.29
C ALA A 43 -11.02 -4.56 7.42
N SER A 44 -10.93 -3.91 6.27
CA SER A 44 -9.93 -4.15 5.24
C SER A 44 -9.37 -2.83 4.73
N PHE A 45 -8.16 -2.83 4.19
CA PHE A 45 -7.64 -1.71 3.40
C PHE A 45 -7.66 -2.06 1.90
N VAL A 46 -7.76 -1.02 1.08
CA VAL A 46 -7.70 -1.17 -0.38
C VAL A 46 -6.25 -1.04 -0.83
N LEU A 47 -5.77 -2.06 -1.54
CA LEU A 47 -4.45 -2.11 -2.15
C LEU A 47 -4.61 -2.26 -3.67
N CYS A 48 -3.90 -1.46 -4.44
CA CYS A 48 -3.98 -1.44 -5.88
C CYS A 48 -2.73 -2.04 -6.52
N ARG A 49 -2.91 -2.75 -7.63
CA ARG A 49 -1.86 -3.11 -8.57
C ARG A 49 -1.85 -2.07 -9.68
N ARG A 50 -0.76 -1.37 -9.85
CA ARG A 50 -0.64 -0.34 -10.91
C ARG A 50 -0.62 -0.95 -12.30
N SER A 51 -1.24 -0.26 -13.26
CA SER A 51 -1.28 -0.72 -14.66
C SER A 51 0.13 -0.79 -15.26
N ALA A 52 0.39 -1.83 -16.06
CA ALA A 52 1.65 -2.04 -16.76
C ALA A 52 1.93 -0.98 -17.86
N GLY A 53 0.91 -0.24 -18.29
CA GLY A 53 1.03 0.84 -19.27
C GLY A 53 1.70 2.12 -18.76
N LEU A 54 1.94 2.23 -17.45
CA LEU A 54 2.58 3.38 -16.85
C LEU A 54 4.10 3.31 -17.04
N ASN A 55 4.71 4.42 -17.46
CA ASN A 55 6.14 4.52 -17.79
C ASN A 55 7.09 4.27 -16.60
N ARG A 56 6.59 4.32 -15.36
CA ARG A 56 7.36 4.05 -14.13
C ARG A 56 6.49 3.28 -13.14
N HIS A 57 7.13 2.38 -12.39
CA HIS A 57 6.48 1.60 -11.33
C HIS A 57 5.30 0.74 -11.82
N ALA A 58 5.37 0.27 -13.06
CA ALA A 58 4.41 -0.69 -13.61
C ALA A 58 4.34 -1.94 -12.73
N SER A 59 3.13 -2.46 -12.54
CA SER A 59 2.85 -3.66 -11.73
C SER A 59 3.26 -3.59 -10.25
N GLN A 60 3.63 -2.41 -9.73
CA GLN A 60 3.91 -2.24 -8.30
C GLN A 60 2.63 -2.11 -7.48
N TRP A 61 2.75 -2.49 -6.22
CA TRP A 61 1.71 -2.29 -5.24
C TRP A 61 1.65 -0.85 -4.76
N ALA A 62 0.47 -0.28 -4.71
CA ALA A 62 0.24 1.07 -4.25
C ALA A 62 -1.07 1.18 -3.45
N LEU A 63 -1.14 2.13 -2.54
CA LEU A 63 -2.40 2.61 -2.01
C LEU A 63 -3.00 3.60 -3.03
N PRO A 64 -4.34 3.74 -3.11
CA PRO A 64 -4.95 4.78 -3.94
C PRO A 64 -4.38 6.14 -3.57
N GLY A 65 -3.96 6.91 -4.57
CA GLY A 65 -3.39 8.24 -4.35
C GLY A 65 -2.41 8.68 -5.43
N GLY A 66 -2.21 9.99 -5.53
CA GLY A 66 -1.39 10.60 -6.55
C GLY A 66 -0.76 11.92 -6.11
N ARG A 67 -0.51 12.79 -7.07
CA ARG A 67 0.12 14.08 -6.82
C ARG A 67 -0.93 15.14 -6.49
N LEU A 68 -0.54 16.07 -5.62
CA LEU A 68 -1.32 17.28 -5.37
C LEU A 68 -1.39 18.14 -6.62
N ASP A 69 -2.57 18.62 -6.95
CA ASP A 69 -2.76 19.70 -7.89
C ASP A 69 -2.34 21.04 -7.30
N HIS A 70 -2.15 22.05 -8.15
CA HIS A 70 -1.72 23.37 -7.68
C HIS A 70 -2.72 23.99 -6.68
N GLY A 71 -2.31 24.13 -5.44
CA GLY A 71 -3.13 24.68 -4.36
C GLY A 71 -4.07 23.69 -3.68
N GLU A 72 -3.99 22.41 -4.05
CA GLU A 72 -4.78 21.34 -3.46
C GLU A 72 -4.23 20.91 -2.10
N ALA A 73 -5.11 20.64 -1.14
CA ALA A 73 -4.70 20.07 0.14
C ALA A 73 -4.58 18.53 0.07
N PRO A 74 -3.76 17.89 0.93
CA PRO A 74 -3.57 16.44 0.91
C PRO A 74 -4.87 15.63 1.03
N ILE A 75 -5.84 16.10 1.81
CA ILE A 75 -7.14 15.45 1.97
C ILE A 75 -7.91 15.48 0.65
N ASP A 76 -7.98 16.65 0.00
CA ASP A 76 -8.70 16.80 -1.26
C ASP A 76 -8.10 15.91 -2.35
N ALA A 77 -6.77 15.89 -2.48
CA ALA A 77 -6.08 15.02 -3.39
C ALA A 77 -6.37 13.54 -3.14
N ALA A 78 -6.29 13.10 -1.89
CA ALA A 78 -6.54 11.70 -1.56
C ALA A 78 -7.98 11.26 -1.89
N LEU A 79 -8.96 12.14 -1.68
CA LEU A 79 -10.37 11.86 -2.03
C LEU A 79 -10.58 11.87 -3.54
N ARG A 80 -9.99 12.81 -4.27
CA ARG A 80 -10.04 12.89 -5.74
C ARG A 80 -9.41 11.66 -6.39
N GLU A 81 -8.18 11.32 -6.01
CA GLU A 81 -7.45 10.16 -6.53
C GLU A 81 -8.18 8.84 -6.22
N THR A 82 -8.84 8.73 -5.05
CA THR A 82 -9.65 7.57 -4.72
C THR A 82 -10.86 7.44 -5.68
N ASP A 83 -11.48 8.56 -6.08
CA ASP A 83 -12.56 8.56 -7.09
C ASP A 83 -12.01 8.19 -8.48
N GLU A 84 -10.88 8.76 -8.88
CA GLU A 84 -10.27 8.54 -10.20
C GLU A 84 -9.75 7.11 -10.35
N GLU A 85 -8.98 6.61 -9.40
CA GLU A 85 -8.31 5.30 -9.48
C GLU A 85 -9.23 4.11 -9.18
N VAL A 86 -10.15 4.24 -8.20
CA VAL A 86 -11.00 3.10 -7.75
C VAL A 86 -12.50 3.38 -7.82
N GLY A 87 -12.91 4.53 -8.36
CA GLY A 87 -14.30 4.85 -8.70
C GLY A 87 -15.21 5.08 -7.50
N VAL A 88 -14.66 5.52 -6.35
CA VAL A 88 -15.45 5.72 -5.13
C VAL A 88 -15.26 7.11 -4.56
N ARG A 89 -16.39 7.84 -4.39
CA ARG A 89 -16.43 9.17 -3.79
C ARG A 89 -16.75 9.12 -2.33
N PHE A 90 -15.94 9.82 -1.55
CA PHE A 90 -16.20 10.01 -0.13
C PHE A 90 -16.29 11.50 0.23
N PRO A 91 -17.16 11.87 1.17
CA PRO A 91 -17.13 13.21 1.75
C PRO A 91 -15.92 13.35 2.69
N GLU A 92 -15.48 14.58 2.94
CA GLU A 92 -14.40 14.88 3.91
C GLU A 92 -14.68 14.29 5.30
N SER A 93 -15.95 14.19 5.69
CA SER A 93 -16.37 13.57 6.96
C SER A 93 -16.03 12.07 7.08
N ALA A 94 -15.67 11.41 5.99
CA ALA A 94 -15.16 10.03 6.00
C ALA A 94 -13.68 9.94 6.38
N VAL A 95 -12.96 11.07 6.41
CA VAL A 95 -11.56 11.13 6.79
C VAL A 95 -11.42 10.93 8.30
N LEU A 96 -10.66 9.90 8.69
CA LEU A 96 -10.35 9.60 10.08
C LEU A 96 -9.16 10.42 10.60
N GLY A 97 -8.22 10.77 9.72
CA GLY A 97 -7.05 11.54 10.06
C GLY A 97 -5.89 11.36 9.08
N LEU A 98 -4.75 11.94 9.45
CA LEU A 98 -3.52 11.88 8.70
C LEU A 98 -2.50 11.03 9.48
N LEU A 99 -1.65 10.30 8.75
CA LEU A 99 -0.44 9.73 9.32
C LEU A 99 0.75 10.67 9.05
N ASP A 100 1.92 10.33 9.59
CA ASP A 100 3.12 11.12 9.37
C ASP A 100 3.59 11.07 7.91
N ASP A 101 4.16 12.15 7.46
CA ASP A 101 4.77 12.24 6.14
C ASP A 101 5.92 11.23 5.97
N TYR A 102 6.00 10.63 4.79
CA TYR A 102 7.09 9.77 4.38
C TYR A 102 7.82 10.38 3.18
N ALA A 103 9.10 10.72 3.37
CA ALA A 103 9.95 11.23 2.29
C ALA A 103 10.52 10.08 1.46
N THR A 104 10.28 10.10 0.15
CA THR A 104 10.79 9.11 -0.78
C THR A 104 12.18 9.45 -1.30
N ARG A 105 12.95 8.47 -1.76
CA ARG A 105 14.25 8.68 -2.43
C ARG A 105 14.15 9.52 -3.71
N SER A 106 13.02 9.46 -4.40
CA SER A 106 12.75 10.25 -5.60
C SER A 106 12.41 11.72 -5.32
N GLY A 107 12.44 12.14 -4.04
CA GLY A 107 12.22 13.53 -3.61
C GLY A 107 10.76 13.92 -3.40
N TYR A 108 9.84 12.98 -3.47
CA TYR A 108 8.45 13.23 -3.09
C TYR A 108 8.24 13.06 -1.59
N VAL A 109 7.26 13.77 -1.05
CA VAL A 109 6.74 13.57 0.29
C VAL A 109 5.33 13.00 0.15
N ILE A 110 5.09 11.86 0.79
CA ILE A 110 3.79 11.21 0.84
C ILE A 110 3.13 11.56 2.16
N THR A 111 1.95 12.17 2.10
CA THR A 111 1.10 12.44 3.26
C THR A 111 -0.06 11.45 3.26
N PRO A 112 -0.04 10.40 4.10
CA PRO A 112 -1.11 9.41 4.09
C PRO A 112 -2.37 9.94 4.76
N VAL A 113 -3.49 9.82 4.05
CA VAL A 113 -4.84 10.17 4.54
C VAL A 113 -5.60 8.88 4.82
N VAL A 114 -6.10 8.72 6.03
CA VAL A 114 -6.89 7.55 6.42
C VAL A 114 -8.37 7.85 6.23
N VAL A 115 -9.02 7.12 5.34
CA VAL A 115 -10.45 7.30 4.99
C VAL A 115 -11.21 6.03 5.35
N TRP A 116 -12.37 6.16 6.01
CA TRP A 116 -13.29 5.06 6.29
C TRP A 116 -14.48 5.09 5.32
N GLY A 117 -14.54 4.13 4.41
CA GLY A 117 -15.61 4.02 3.41
C GLY A 117 -16.85 3.27 3.89
N GLY A 118 -16.77 2.58 5.04
CA GLY A 118 -17.87 1.75 5.53
C GLY A 118 -18.11 0.47 4.76
N ALA A 119 -19.31 -0.10 4.92
CA ALA A 119 -19.73 -1.33 4.26
C ALA A 119 -20.31 -1.07 2.87
N GLY A 120 -20.32 -2.12 2.03
CA GLY A 120 -20.99 -2.09 0.72
C GLY A 120 -20.30 -1.23 -0.34
N VAL A 121 -19.04 -0.85 -0.13
CA VAL A 121 -18.27 -0.07 -1.12
C VAL A 121 -17.99 -0.94 -2.34
N GLU A 122 -18.42 -0.49 -3.50
CA GLU A 122 -18.13 -1.15 -4.78
C GLU A 122 -16.93 -0.47 -5.45
N LEU A 123 -15.81 -1.17 -5.51
CA LEU A 123 -14.61 -0.68 -6.20
C LEU A 123 -14.76 -0.84 -7.70
N ARG A 124 -14.44 0.22 -8.45
CA ARG A 124 -14.46 0.27 -9.93
C ARG A 124 -13.13 0.83 -10.43
N PRO A 125 -12.06 0.00 -10.43
CA PRO A 125 -10.74 0.44 -10.87
C PRO A 125 -10.75 1.00 -12.29
N ASP A 126 -10.09 2.14 -12.51
CA ASP A 126 -9.81 2.61 -13.86
C ASP A 126 -8.67 1.79 -14.48
N PRO A 127 -8.92 1.02 -15.54
CA PRO A 127 -7.91 0.14 -16.12
C PRO A 127 -6.73 0.90 -16.75
N ALA A 128 -6.85 2.22 -16.97
CA ALA A 128 -5.73 3.05 -17.43
C ALA A 128 -4.66 3.21 -16.35
N GLU A 129 -5.03 3.18 -15.06
CA GLU A 129 -4.14 3.45 -13.94
C GLU A 129 -4.00 2.25 -13.01
N VAL A 130 -5.06 1.50 -12.78
CA VAL A 130 -5.14 0.40 -11.82
C VAL A 130 -5.54 -0.89 -12.53
N LEU A 131 -4.62 -1.85 -12.54
CA LEU A 131 -4.86 -3.18 -13.11
C LEU A 131 -5.90 -3.95 -12.28
N ALA A 132 -5.79 -3.89 -10.96
CA ALA A 132 -6.71 -4.52 -10.02
C ALA A 132 -6.66 -3.82 -8.66
N ALA A 133 -7.79 -3.83 -7.94
CA ALA A 133 -7.89 -3.33 -6.57
C ALA A 133 -8.36 -4.46 -5.65
N TYR A 134 -7.62 -4.68 -4.57
CA TYR A 134 -7.83 -5.75 -3.61
C TYR A 134 -8.28 -5.20 -2.27
N ARG A 135 -9.17 -5.91 -1.60
CA ARG A 135 -9.48 -5.68 -0.19
C ARG A 135 -8.65 -6.64 0.65
N ILE A 136 -7.73 -6.08 1.42
CA ILE A 136 -6.83 -6.84 2.28
C ILE A 136 -7.27 -6.65 3.72
N GLY A 137 -7.60 -7.74 4.41
CA GLY A 137 -8.03 -7.69 5.81
C GLY A 137 -6.95 -7.09 6.72
N LEU A 138 -7.34 -6.23 7.65
CA LEU A 138 -6.39 -5.60 8.59
C LEU A 138 -5.63 -6.62 9.42
N HIS A 139 -6.16 -7.84 9.60
CA HIS A 139 -5.48 -8.93 10.31
C HIS A 139 -4.18 -9.35 9.62
N GLU A 140 -4.03 -9.15 8.30
CA GLU A 140 -2.78 -9.42 7.58
C GLU A 140 -1.63 -8.54 8.05
N LEU A 141 -1.93 -7.30 8.46
CA LEU A 141 -0.90 -6.39 8.96
C LEU A 141 -0.35 -6.83 10.33
N VAL A 142 -1.14 -7.54 11.13
CA VAL A 142 -0.75 -7.97 12.49
C VAL A 142 -0.22 -9.40 12.57
N ARG A 143 0.10 -10.00 11.44
CA ARG A 143 0.74 -11.33 11.38
C ARG A 143 2.07 -11.33 12.14
N PRO A 144 2.47 -12.49 12.72
CA PRO A 144 3.74 -12.60 13.45
C PRO A 144 4.99 -12.36 12.60
N ASP A 145 4.92 -12.60 11.29
CA ASP A 145 6.01 -12.40 10.31
C ASP A 145 6.02 -11.00 9.68
N SER A 146 5.12 -10.10 10.12
CA SER A 146 4.99 -8.74 9.62
C SER A 146 5.19 -7.71 10.75
N PRO A 147 5.84 -6.56 10.49
CA PRO A 147 6.71 -6.29 9.34
C PRO A 147 8.07 -6.97 9.46
N ARG A 148 8.80 -7.07 8.35
CA ARG A 148 10.21 -7.45 8.32
C ARG A 148 11.09 -6.22 8.13
N PHE A 149 12.25 -6.21 8.79
CA PHE A 149 13.25 -5.15 8.66
C PHE A 149 14.55 -5.78 8.16
N VAL A 150 14.99 -5.37 6.98
CA VAL A 150 16.14 -5.97 6.30
C VAL A 150 17.25 -4.94 6.15
N ALA A 151 18.43 -5.24 6.68
CA ALA A 151 19.61 -4.42 6.46
C ALA A 151 20.12 -4.62 5.04
N ILE A 152 20.52 -3.53 4.40
CA ILE A 152 21.13 -3.53 3.05
C ILE A 152 22.49 -2.81 3.10
N PRO A 153 23.47 -3.20 2.29
CA PRO A 153 24.79 -2.56 2.28
C PRO A 153 24.76 -1.09 1.86
N GLU A 154 23.75 -0.68 1.10
CA GLU A 154 23.63 0.64 0.48
C GLU A 154 23.08 1.71 1.42
N SER A 155 22.55 1.32 2.61
CA SER A 155 21.96 2.26 3.58
C SER A 155 22.08 1.77 5.01
N ASP A 156 22.31 2.70 5.94
CA ASP A 156 22.23 2.42 7.39
C ASP A 156 20.81 2.26 7.89
N ARG A 157 19.81 2.64 7.06
CA ARG A 157 18.39 2.49 7.37
C ARG A 157 17.88 1.15 6.87
N PRO A 158 17.10 0.40 7.67
CA PRO A 158 16.56 -0.88 7.23
C PRO A 158 15.47 -0.69 6.16
N VAL A 159 15.46 -1.57 5.17
CA VAL A 159 14.33 -1.72 4.25
C VAL A 159 13.17 -2.37 5.00
N VAL A 160 12.00 -1.73 4.94
CA VAL A 160 10.77 -2.33 5.47
C VAL A 160 10.07 -3.17 4.42
N GLN A 161 9.60 -4.33 4.84
CA GLN A 161 8.83 -5.27 4.03
C GLN A 161 7.59 -5.71 4.81
N VAL A 162 6.44 -5.68 4.15
CA VAL A 162 5.17 -6.17 4.70
C VAL A 162 4.75 -7.40 3.89
N PRO A 163 4.85 -8.62 4.46
CA PRO A 163 4.36 -9.82 3.80
C PRO A 163 2.83 -9.78 3.68
N LEU A 164 2.33 -9.92 2.47
CA LEU A 164 0.89 -10.03 2.17
C LEU A 164 0.68 -11.12 1.12
N GLY A 165 -0.11 -12.14 1.46
CA GLY A 165 -0.25 -13.28 0.57
C GLY A 165 1.10 -13.93 0.27
N GLY A 166 1.40 -14.14 -1.01
CA GLY A 166 2.69 -14.64 -1.50
C GLY A 166 3.67 -13.54 -1.95
N ASP A 167 3.41 -12.27 -1.61
CA ASP A 167 4.21 -11.12 -2.05
C ASP A 167 4.75 -10.29 -0.86
N LEU A 168 5.68 -9.40 -1.14
CA LEU A 168 6.28 -8.48 -0.18
C LEU A 168 6.05 -7.03 -0.60
N ILE A 169 5.35 -6.29 0.23
CA ILE A 169 5.11 -4.86 -0.01
C ILE A 169 6.23 -4.05 0.63
N HIS A 170 6.95 -3.30 -0.20
CA HIS A 170 8.07 -2.47 0.22
C HIS A 170 7.66 -1.01 0.46
N ALA A 171 8.56 -0.23 1.08
CA ALA A 171 8.41 1.22 1.12
C ALA A 171 8.44 1.81 -0.31
N PRO A 172 7.64 2.87 -0.57
CA PRO A 172 6.90 3.68 0.39
C PRO A 172 5.60 3.05 0.90
N THR A 173 4.91 2.22 0.12
CA THR A 173 3.61 1.62 0.49
C THR A 173 3.70 0.84 1.79
N GLY A 174 4.71 -0.03 1.92
CA GLY A 174 4.95 -0.80 3.14
C GLY A 174 5.20 0.06 4.38
N ALA A 175 5.90 1.19 4.24
CA ALA A 175 6.11 2.12 5.35
C ALA A 175 4.80 2.73 5.85
N VAL A 176 3.92 3.16 4.94
CA VAL A 176 2.58 3.67 5.27
C VAL A 176 1.74 2.61 5.98
N LEU A 177 1.74 1.37 5.49
CA LEU A 177 1.01 0.26 6.12
C LEU A 177 1.52 -0.06 7.52
N VAL A 178 2.83 -0.04 7.74
CA VAL A 178 3.43 -0.24 9.07
C VAL A 178 3.05 0.89 10.02
N GLN A 179 3.09 2.14 9.56
CA GLN A 179 2.67 3.27 10.39
C GLN A 179 1.19 3.19 10.75
N PHE A 180 0.34 2.83 9.77
CA PHE A 180 -1.09 2.61 10.04
C PHE A 180 -1.30 1.51 11.08
N ARG A 181 -0.60 0.38 10.97
CA ARG A 181 -0.62 -0.67 11.98
C ARG A 181 -0.26 -0.13 13.36
N TRP A 182 0.88 0.55 13.48
CA TRP A 182 1.35 1.06 14.77
C TRP A 182 0.38 2.05 15.40
N VAL A 183 -0.09 3.01 14.63
CA VAL A 183 -1.00 4.07 15.11
C VAL A 183 -2.42 3.53 15.29
N GLY A 184 -2.96 2.89 14.28
CA GLY A 184 -4.38 2.53 14.21
C GLY A 184 -4.73 1.21 14.89
N LEU A 185 -3.81 0.22 14.91
CA LEU A 185 -4.10 -1.11 15.44
C LEU A 185 -3.38 -1.36 16.78
N ASP A 186 -2.12 -0.96 16.91
CA ASP A 186 -1.30 -1.23 18.09
C ASP A 186 -1.33 -0.09 19.11
N GLY A 187 -1.89 1.10 18.77
CA GLY A 187 -1.92 2.28 19.64
C GLY A 187 -0.56 2.93 19.89
N ARG A 188 0.43 2.67 19.05
CA ARG A 188 1.82 3.13 19.17
C ARG A 188 2.01 4.50 18.53
N LEU A 189 1.46 5.55 19.13
CA LEU A 189 1.37 6.89 18.55
C LEU A 189 2.70 7.63 18.37
N HIS A 190 3.80 7.16 19.00
CA HIS A 190 5.10 7.82 18.97
C HIS A 190 6.11 7.18 18.02
N GLU A 191 5.75 6.06 17.41
CA GLU A 191 6.61 5.39 16.44
C GLU A 191 6.61 6.14 15.11
N ARG A 192 7.75 6.16 14.45
CA ARG A 192 7.96 6.87 13.19
C ARG A 192 8.50 5.92 12.12
N VAL A 193 8.16 6.21 10.88
CA VAL A 193 8.57 5.41 9.70
C VAL A 193 9.56 6.14 8.80
N VAL A 194 9.94 7.36 9.16
CA VAL A 194 10.89 8.19 8.40
C VAL A 194 12.28 7.55 8.24
N ASP A 195 12.64 6.66 9.17
CA ASP A 195 13.92 5.97 9.17
C ASP A 195 13.91 4.66 8.36
N PHE A 196 12.83 4.35 7.66
CA PHE A 196 12.79 3.19 6.78
C PHE A 196 13.28 3.51 5.38
N GLU A 197 14.03 2.57 4.82
CA GLU A 197 14.59 2.69 3.48
C GLU A 197 13.69 2.01 2.45
N GLN A 198 13.77 2.52 1.23
CA GLN A 198 13.23 1.84 0.05
C GLN A 198 14.24 0.81 -0.45
N PRO A 199 13.80 -0.31 -1.04
CA PRO A 199 14.72 -1.26 -1.65
C PRO A 199 15.45 -0.63 -2.85
N VAL A 200 16.67 -1.10 -3.13
CA VAL A 200 17.55 -0.51 -4.16
C VAL A 200 16.87 -0.44 -5.53
N PHE A 201 16.09 -1.45 -5.90
CA PHE A 201 15.36 -1.46 -7.17
C PHE A 201 14.31 -0.35 -7.31
N ALA A 202 13.90 0.28 -6.20
CA ALA A 202 12.93 1.38 -6.16
C ALA A 202 13.60 2.77 -6.11
N TRP A 203 14.94 2.85 -6.24
CA TRP A 203 15.67 4.13 -6.17
C TRP A 203 15.75 4.89 -7.50
N GLY A 204 15.30 4.30 -8.61
CA GLY A 204 15.38 4.84 -9.97
C GLY A 204 14.34 5.90 -10.34
#